data_69885018a173fc34eab4cd15455dc654
#
_entry.id   69885018a173fc34eab4cd15455dc654
#
_cell.length_a   1.000
_cell.length_b   1.000
_cell.length_c   1.000
_cell.angle_alpha   90.00
_cell.angle_beta   90.00
_cell.angle_gamma   90.00
#
_symmetry.space_group_name_H-M   'P 1'
#
loop_
_entity.id
_entity.type
_entity.pdbx_description
1 polymer ?
#
loop_
_entity_poly.entity_id
_entity_poly.type
_entity_poly.pdbx_seq_one_letter_code
_entity_poly.pdbx_strand_id
1 'polypeptide(L)'
;MENQVLLEKLYGAQTLTAAESEALFNAIMLGELSNEQIAAMLVALKVRGETIDEVNGAVLAAVKNAKPFPTPDYPFADIVGTGGDGANTINISTTSAIVAAACGAKVAKHGNRSVSSKTGSSDLLTALGVNIAMSTEQARKALDDIGISFLFAQQYHPGFKYVVPVRQALKTRTLFNILGPLINPARPKRQLLGVYSPELIDIYAKTVAQLGHEHTIIVHGSGLDEVAIHGATEVAEVRNGEIERYTLIPQDFGFQVKPLESLRGGEPTENAQMITALLQGKGKAEHNQAVAMNTALLLKLFGQEDIKQNAQQVLDVIVQGKPFETLQKLTEY
;
A
#
# COMPACT_ATOMS: atom_id res chain seq x y z
N MET A 1 9.29 -16.84 29.12
CA MET A 1 8.60 -18.16 29.08
C MET A 1 7.95 -18.34 27.75
N GLU A 2 7.54 -17.34 27.28
CA GLU A 2 6.44 -17.38 26.34
C GLU A 2 6.87 -17.53 24.91
N ASN A 3 7.94 -16.84 24.48
CA ASN A 3 8.36 -16.91 23.08
C ASN A 3 8.71 -18.34 22.62
N GLN A 4 9.42 -19.12 23.45
CA GLN A 4 9.78 -20.49 23.10
C GLN A 4 8.54 -21.41 22.97
N VAL A 5 7.55 -21.27 23.85
CA VAL A 5 6.30 -22.04 23.79
C VAL A 5 5.54 -21.74 22.50
N LEU A 6 5.46 -20.47 22.10
CA LEU A 6 4.80 -20.06 20.87
C LEU A 6 5.55 -20.53 19.61
N LEU A 7 6.88 -20.52 19.65
CA LEU A 7 7.70 -21.07 18.57
C LEU A 7 7.49 -22.58 18.43
N GLU A 8 7.49 -23.33 19.53
CA GLU A 8 7.21 -24.78 19.50
C GLU A 8 5.82 -25.09 18.95
N LYS A 9 4.82 -24.27 19.28
CA LYS A 9 3.47 -24.37 18.70
C LYS A 9 3.50 -24.26 17.17
N LEU A 10 4.24 -23.26 16.65
CA LEU A 10 4.41 -23.09 15.20
C LEU A 10 5.22 -24.21 14.55
N TYR A 11 6.28 -24.69 15.21
CA TYR A 11 7.09 -25.79 14.72
C TYR A 11 6.30 -27.11 14.66
N GLY A 12 5.30 -27.24 15.54
CA GLY A 12 4.29 -28.31 15.50
C GLY A 12 3.16 -28.10 14.50
N ALA A 13 3.31 -27.13 13.57
CA ALA A 13 2.31 -26.76 12.57
C ALA A 13 0.94 -26.30 13.14
N GLN A 14 0.89 -25.91 14.40
CA GLN A 14 -0.32 -25.35 15.01
C GLN A 14 -0.47 -23.86 14.64
N THR A 15 -1.71 -23.38 14.67
CA THR A 15 -2.03 -21.97 14.43
C THR A 15 -1.89 -21.15 15.72
N LEU A 16 -1.53 -19.87 15.57
CA LEU A 16 -1.55 -18.92 16.66
C LEU A 16 -2.88 -18.14 16.67
N THR A 17 -3.37 -17.82 17.84
CA THR A 17 -4.41 -16.78 18.00
C THR A 17 -3.81 -15.41 17.69
N ALA A 18 -4.65 -14.41 17.47
CA ALA A 18 -4.19 -13.04 17.22
C ALA A 18 -3.31 -12.50 18.37
N ALA A 19 -3.66 -12.80 19.62
CA ALA A 19 -2.88 -12.38 20.78
C ALA A 19 -1.50 -13.08 20.87
N GLU A 20 -1.45 -14.39 20.59
CA GLU A 20 -0.18 -15.14 20.53
C GLU A 20 0.72 -14.66 19.39
N SER A 21 0.14 -14.38 18.23
CA SER A 21 0.84 -13.80 17.07
C SER A 21 1.36 -12.40 17.41
N GLU A 22 0.52 -11.53 18.00
CA GLU A 22 0.95 -10.20 18.45
C GLU A 22 2.14 -10.30 19.41
N ALA A 23 2.09 -11.18 20.39
CA ALA A 23 3.18 -11.37 21.34
C ALA A 23 4.49 -11.78 20.65
N LEU A 24 4.43 -12.74 19.73
CA LEU A 24 5.61 -13.25 19.05
C LEU A 24 6.20 -12.24 18.06
N PHE A 25 5.35 -11.54 17.29
CA PHE A 25 5.81 -10.47 16.41
C PHE A 25 6.31 -9.25 17.17
N ASN A 26 5.74 -8.94 18.34
CA ASN A 26 6.27 -7.91 19.25
C ASN A 26 7.69 -8.26 19.72
N ALA A 27 7.96 -9.52 20.05
CA ALA A 27 9.31 -9.99 20.42
C ALA A 27 10.30 -9.79 19.25
N ILE A 28 9.87 -9.98 17.98
CA ILE A 28 10.69 -9.63 16.81
C ILE A 28 10.98 -8.12 16.79
N MET A 29 9.95 -7.27 16.93
CA MET A 29 10.10 -5.82 16.86
C MET A 29 11.01 -5.24 17.94
N LEU A 30 11.11 -5.94 19.09
CA LEU A 30 11.98 -5.57 20.20
C LEU A 30 13.38 -6.19 20.11
N GLY A 31 13.61 -7.10 19.15
CA GLY A 31 14.91 -7.78 18.97
C GLY A 31 15.17 -8.87 20.01
N GLU A 32 14.12 -9.48 20.56
CA GLU A 32 14.19 -10.54 21.59
C GLU A 32 14.38 -11.94 20.98
N LEU A 33 14.22 -12.09 19.66
CA LEU A 33 14.41 -13.35 18.94
C LEU A 33 15.71 -13.34 18.13
N SER A 34 16.38 -14.51 18.08
CA SER A 34 17.55 -14.68 17.20
C SER A 34 17.13 -14.76 15.71
N ASN A 35 18.08 -14.54 14.80
CA ASN A 35 17.83 -14.65 13.37
C ASN A 35 17.32 -16.05 12.98
N GLU A 36 17.83 -17.11 13.64
CA GLU A 36 17.42 -18.48 13.42
C GLU A 36 15.98 -18.71 13.86
N GLN A 37 15.57 -18.17 15.01
CA GLN A 37 14.19 -18.24 15.49
C GLN A 37 13.23 -17.50 14.57
N ILE A 38 13.61 -16.30 14.13
CA ILE A 38 12.81 -15.52 13.16
C ILE A 38 12.70 -16.28 11.83
N ALA A 39 13.79 -16.84 11.32
CA ALA A 39 13.78 -17.62 10.08
C ALA A 39 12.87 -18.85 10.18
N ALA A 40 13.02 -19.63 11.24
CA ALA A 40 12.21 -20.82 11.48
C ALA A 40 10.71 -20.48 11.61
N MET A 41 10.37 -19.43 12.34
CA MET A 41 9.01 -18.93 12.48
C MET A 41 8.41 -18.53 11.12
N LEU A 42 9.12 -17.70 10.35
CA LEU A 42 8.63 -17.22 9.06
C LEU A 42 8.46 -18.35 8.03
N VAL A 43 9.35 -19.34 8.04
CA VAL A 43 9.25 -20.52 7.20
C VAL A 43 8.09 -21.42 7.63
N ALA A 44 7.91 -21.65 8.93
CA ALA A 44 6.79 -22.43 9.47
C ALA A 44 5.43 -21.81 9.07
N LEU A 45 5.25 -20.50 9.25
CA LEU A 45 4.07 -19.77 8.81
C LEU A 45 3.84 -19.94 7.30
N LYS A 46 4.86 -19.71 6.50
CA LYS A 46 4.77 -19.80 5.04
C LYS A 46 4.39 -21.19 4.55
N VAL A 47 5.00 -22.27 5.09
CA VAL A 47 4.78 -23.66 4.64
C VAL A 47 3.37 -24.12 4.98
N ARG A 48 2.87 -23.74 6.15
CA ARG A 48 1.51 -24.06 6.59
C ARG A 48 0.46 -23.17 5.92
N GLY A 49 0.80 -21.94 5.58
CA GLY A 49 -0.10 -20.84 5.23
C GLY A 49 -0.50 -20.04 6.46
N GLU A 50 -0.42 -18.73 6.35
CA GLU A 50 -0.77 -17.78 7.41
C GLU A 50 -2.28 -17.71 7.60
N THR A 51 -2.74 -17.67 8.86
CA THR A 51 -4.14 -17.44 9.19
C THR A 51 -4.44 -15.95 9.33
N ILE A 52 -5.73 -15.59 9.29
CA ILE A 52 -6.17 -14.20 9.49
C ILE A 52 -5.75 -13.69 10.87
N ASP A 53 -5.89 -14.52 11.91
CA ASP A 53 -5.47 -14.17 13.27
C ASP A 53 -3.97 -13.90 13.37
N GLU A 54 -3.17 -14.69 12.65
CA GLU A 54 -1.71 -14.49 12.63
C GLU A 54 -1.32 -13.22 11.90
N VAL A 55 -1.99 -12.90 10.79
CA VAL A 55 -1.79 -11.64 10.08
C VAL A 55 -2.22 -10.46 10.96
N ASN A 56 -3.37 -10.55 11.62
CA ASN A 56 -3.85 -9.50 12.54
C ASN A 56 -2.88 -9.25 13.69
N GLY A 57 -2.41 -10.31 14.35
CA GLY A 57 -1.45 -10.17 15.44
C GLY A 57 -0.15 -9.52 14.98
N ALA A 58 0.36 -9.90 13.81
CA ALA A 58 1.54 -9.28 13.21
C ALA A 58 1.33 -7.78 12.89
N VAL A 59 0.15 -7.42 12.36
CA VAL A 59 -0.21 -6.01 12.11
C VAL A 59 -0.26 -5.22 13.41
N LEU A 60 -0.95 -5.75 14.43
CA LEU A 60 -1.05 -5.09 15.75
C LEU A 60 0.33 -4.85 16.36
N ALA A 61 1.21 -5.86 16.34
CA ALA A 61 2.58 -5.73 16.83
C ALA A 61 3.38 -4.68 16.06
N ALA A 62 3.31 -4.68 14.72
CA ALA A 62 4.04 -3.74 13.90
C ALA A 62 3.57 -2.28 14.13
N VAL A 63 2.26 -2.08 14.23
CA VAL A 63 1.66 -0.75 14.46
C VAL A 63 1.93 -0.24 15.88
N LYS A 64 1.91 -1.13 16.89
CA LYS A 64 2.22 -0.81 18.29
C LYS A 64 3.66 -0.33 18.48
N ASN A 65 4.59 -0.91 17.72
CA ASN A 65 6.02 -0.57 17.76
C ASN A 65 6.42 0.48 16.71
N ALA A 66 5.47 1.00 15.95
CA ALA A 66 5.74 2.08 15.01
C ALA A 66 5.98 3.41 15.72
N LYS A 67 6.79 4.28 15.11
CA LYS A 67 6.90 5.67 15.56
C LYS A 67 5.53 6.34 15.43
N PRO A 68 5.04 7.02 16.48
CA PRO A 68 3.72 7.63 16.45
C PRO A 68 3.58 8.68 15.34
N PHE A 69 2.43 8.70 14.69
CA PHE A 69 2.02 9.77 13.79
C PHE A 69 0.79 10.47 14.37
N PRO A 70 0.73 11.82 14.38
CA PRO A 70 -0.43 12.56 14.89
C PRO A 70 -1.61 12.37 13.93
N THR A 71 -2.48 11.40 14.23
CA THR A 71 -3.64 11.07 13.38
C THR A 71 -4.58 12.27 13.28
N PRO A 72 -5.02 12.66 12.04
CA PRO A 72 -6.02 13.70 11.86
C PRO A 72 -7.39 13.30 12.42
N ASP A 73 -8.21 14.28 12.73
CA ASP A 73 -9.61 14.12 13.11
C ASP A 73 -10.58 14.18 11.90
N TYR A 74 -10.06 14.47 10.70
CA TYR A 74 -10.80 14.44 9.43
C TYR A 74 -10.56 13.13 8.67
N PRO A 75 -11.46 12.75 7.74
CA PRO A 75 -11.27 11.58 6.90
C PRO A 75 -10.04 11.68 6.00
N PHE A 76 -9.22 10.66 6.02
CA PHE A 76 -8.07 10.53 5.12
C PHE A 76 -7.90 9.06 4.72
N ALA A 77 -7.14 8.83 3.66
CA ALA A 77 -6.93 7.48 3.12
C ALA A 77 -5.45 7.17 2.89
N ASP A 78 -5.17 5.90 2.63
CA ASP A 78 -3.93 5.43 2.02
C ASP A 78 -4.24 4.68 0.71
N ILE A 79 -3.28 4.68 -0.19
CA ILE A 79 -3.28 3.85 -1.40
C ILE A 79 -1.92 3.16 -1.50
N VAL A 80 -1.92 1.84 -1.41
CA VAL A 80 -0.68 1.07 -1.34
C VAL A 80 -0.91 -0.36 -1.80
N GLY A 81 0.06 -0.91 -2.55
CA GLY A 81 0.07 -2.31 -2.90
C GLY A 81 1.12 -3.10 -2.11
N THR A 82 1.00 -4.41 -2.16
CA THR A 82 2.00 -5.35 -1.60
C THR A 82 3.34 -5.24 -2.32
N GLY A 83 3.32 -4.78 -3.56
CA GLY A 83 4.44 -4.94 -4.47
C GLY A 83 4.66 -6.40 -4.88
N GLY A 84 5.71 -6.65 -5.64
CA GLY A 84 6.11 -8.02 -5.95
C GLY A 84 5.31 -8.71 -7.03
N ASP A 85 4.49 -8.01 -7.80
CA ASP A 85 3.76 -8.53 -8.96
C ASP A 85 4.67 -8.85 -10.16
N GLY A 86 5.88 -8.26 -10.18
CA GLY A 86 6.87 -8.49 -11.24
C GLY A 86 6.60 -7.74 -12.54
N ALA A 87 5.57 -6.92 -12.61
CA ALA A 87 5.14 -6.26 -13.86
C ALA A 87 6.04 -5.08 -14.27
N ASN A 88 6.78 -4.50 -13.33
CA ASN A 88 7.65 -3.34 -13.57
C ASN A 88 6.93 -2.18 -14.27
N THR A 89 5.74 -1.86 -13.81
CA THR A 89 4.94 -0.72 -14.28
C THR A 89 5.48 0.61 -13.75
N ILE A 90 4.97 1.73 -14.27
CA ILE A 90 5.11 3.04 -13.61
C ILE A 90 4.53 2.96 -12.18
N ASN A 91 4.92 3.88 -11.30
CA ASN A 91 4.44 3.89 -9.91
C ASN A 91 3.00 4.41 -9.80
N ILE A 92 2.01 3.56 -10.16
CA ILE A 92 0.59 3.90 -10.27
C ILE A 92 0.05 4.42 -8.93
N SER A 93 0.18 3.65 -7.83
CA SER A 93 -0.34 4.05 -6.51
C SER A 93 0.23 5.37 -6.01
N THR A 94 1.54 5.60 -6.20
CA THR A 94 2.18 6.85 -5.74
C THR A 94 1.68 8.05 -6.55
N THR A 95 1.55 7.88 -7.86
CA THR A 95 1.00 8.91 -8.75
C THR A 95 -0.47 9.19 -8.43
N SER A 96 -1.26 8.13 -8.19
CA SER A 96 -2.67 8.24 -7.80
C SER A 96 -2.85 8.99 -6.49
N ALA A 97 -1.94 8.82 -5.52
CA ALA A 97 -1.98 9.58 -4.27
C ALA A 97 -1.84 11.09 -4.50
N ILE A 98 -0.90 11.50 -5.35
CA ILE A 98 -0.69 12.92 -5.70
C ILE A 98 -1.91 13.47 -6.46
N VAL A 99 -2.44 12.71 -7.41
CA VAL A 99 -3.61 13.11 -8.21
C VAL A 99 -4.86 13.19 -7.35
N ALA A 100 -5.07 12.25 -6.42
CA ALA A 100 -6.20 12.29 -5.49
C ALA A 100 -6.16 13.53 -4.58
N ALA A 101 -4.97 13.90 -4.10
CA ALA A 101 -4.81 15.14 -3.34
C ALA A 101 -5.16 16.38 -4.17
N ALA A 102 -4.77 16.41 -5.44
CA ALA A 102 -5.17 17.48 -6.38
C ALA A 102 -6.68 17.51 -6.65
N CYS A 103 -7.38 16.36 -6.47
CA CYS A 103 -8.84 16.26 -6.51
C CYS A 103 -9.51 16.61 -5.16
N GLY A 104 -8.75 16.99 -4.13
CA GLY A 104 -9.25 17.41 -2.82
C GLY A 104 -9.32 16.27 -1.76
N ALA A 105 -8.91 15.07 -2.06
CA ALA A 105 -8.78 14.01 -1.07
C ALA A 105 -7.59 14.25 -0.13
N LYS A 106 -7.64 13.68 1.09
CA LYS A 106 -6.52 13.68 2.02
C LYS A 106 -5.86 12.30 2.03
N VAL A 107 -4.57 12.23 1.67
CA VAL A 107 -3.86 10.95 1.51
C VAL A 107 -2.57 10.92 2.32
N ALA A 108 -2.52 10.07 3.35
CA ALA A 108 -1.30 9.76 4.10
C ALA A 108 -0.70 8.47 3.53
N LYS A 109 0.13 8.61 2.48
CA LYS A 109 0.66 7.46 1.78
C LYS A 109 1.80 6.80 2.54
N HIS A 110 1.60 5.54 2.93
CA HIS A 110 2.68 4.69 3.42
C HIS A 110 3.43 4.04 2.25
N GLY A 111 4.75 3.96 2.34
CA GLY A 111 5.54 3.36 1.28
C GLY A 111 6.98 3.09 1.66
N ASN A 112 7.67 2.34 0.79
CA ASN A 112 9.05 1.92 1.02
C ASN A 112 9.87 1.96 -0.28
N ARG A 113 11.15 1.63 -0.17
CA ARG A 113 12.01 1.31 -1.31
C ARG A 113 11.53 0.01 -1.95
N SER A 114 11.82 -0.14 -3.23
CA SER A 114 11.55 -1.41 -3.91
C SER A 114 12.37 -2.56 -3.33
N VAL A 115 11.74 -3.74 -3.30
CA VAL A 115 12.41 -5.02 -2.99
C VAL A 115 12.55 -5.88 -4.25
N SER A 116 11.63 -5.75 -5.20
CA SER A 116 11.52 -6.62 -6.37
C SER A 116 11.38 -5.88 -7.70
N SER A 117 10.81 -4.66 -7.69
CA SER A 117 10.69 -3.81 -8.89
C SER A 117 11.89 -2.88 -9.04
N LYS A 118 12.03 -2.23 -10.21
CA LYS A 118 13.11 -1.27 -10.48
C LYS A 118 12.99 0.01 -9.66
N THR A 119 11.77 0.44 -9.34
CA THR A 119 11.49 1.72 -8.67
C THR A 119 10.40 1.55 -7.63
N GLY A 120 10.74 1.72 -6.36
CA GLY A 120 9.76 1.79 -5.27
C GLY A 120 9.16 3.20 -5.11
N SER A 121 8.16 3.33 -4.24
CA SER A 121 7.50 4.61 -3.99
C SER A 121 8.46 5.69 -3.47
N SER A 122 9.35 5.34 -2.55
CA SER A 122 10.35 6.28 -2.02
C SER A 122 11.43 6.64 -3.05
N ASP A 123 11.80 5.68 -3.93
CA ASP A 123 12.79 5.91 -4.97
C ASP A 123 12.26 6.92 -6.01
N LEU A 124 11.00 6.75 -6.42
CA LEU A 124 10.31 7.73 -7.29
C LEU A 124 10.23 9.10 -6.64
N LEU A 125 9.72 9.18 -5.39
CA LEU A 125 9.52 10.46 -4.71
C LEU A 125 10.84 11.22 -4.51
N THR A 126 11.91 10.50 -4.18
CA THR A 126 13.27 11.09 -4.12
C THR A 126 13.70 11.64 -5.48
N ALA A 127 13.47 10.89 -6.57
CA ALA A 127 13.78 11.34 -7.93
C ALA A 127 12.92 12.55 -8.38
N LEU A 128 11.72 12.71 -7.80
CA LEU A 128 10.84 13.87 -7.99
C LEU A 128 11.19 15.05 -7.07
N GLY A 129 12.22 14.95 -6.23
CA GLY A 129 12.68 16.01 -5.33
C GLY A 129 11.93 16.10 -4.00
N VAL A 130 11.09 15.12 -3.66
CA VAL A 130 10.36 15.09 -2.40
C VAL A 130 11.29 14.63 -1.27
N ASN A 131 11.28 15.34 -0.15
CA ASN A 131 11.96 14.93 1.07
C ASN A 131 11.20 13.77 1.74
N ILE A 132 11.64 12.54 1.51
CA ILE A 132 11.04 11.34 2.10
C ILE A 132 11.36 11.18 3.60
N ALA A 133 12.29 11.96 4.13
CA ALA A 133 12.73 11.93 5.53
C ALA A 133 12.10 13.09 6.36
N MET A 134 10.94 13.58 5.95
CA MET A 134 10.18 14.58 6.72
C MET A 134 10.02 14.15 8.17
N SER A 135 10.14 15.12 9.10
CA SER A 135 9.73 14.86 10.48
C SER A 135 8.25 14.51 10.54
N THR A 136 7.82 13.87 11.61
CA THR A 136 6.40 13.53 11.82
C THR A 136 5.50 14.76 11.76
N GLU A 137 5.96 15.89 12.29
CA GLU A 137 5.26 17.17 12.30
C GLU A 137 5.17 17.77 10.89
N GLN A 138 6.27 17.70 10.12
CA GLN A 138 6.28 18.14 8.72
C GLN A 138 5.35 17.29 7.87
N ALA A 139 5.39 15.96 8.01
CA ALA A 139 4.51 15.05 7.28
C ALA A 139 3.04 15.30 7.64
N ARG A 140 2.73 15.55 8.92
CA ARG A 140 1.37 15.93 9.34
C ARG A 140 0.96 17.27 8.76
N LYS A 141 1.82 18.26 8.79
CA LYS A 141 1.55 19.60 8.24
C LYS A 141 1.32 19.53 6.72
N ALA A 142 2.11 18.74 5.97
CA ALA A 142 1.88 18.52 4.54
C ALA A 142 0.50 17.92 4.28
N LEU A 143 0.08 16.92 5.06
CA LEU A 143 -1.26 16.33 4.94
C LEU A 143 -2.36 17.37 5.21
N ASP A 144 -2.19 18.23 6.20
CA ASP A 144 -3.16 19.29 6.54
C ASP A 144 -3.24 20.35 5.44
N ASP A 145 -2.11 20.88 4.98
CA ASP A 145 -2.04 22.03 4.08
C ASP A 145 -2.34 21.67 2.62
N ILE A 146 -1.69 20.60 2.11
CA ILE A 146 -1.73 20.24 0.69
C ILE A 146 -2.46 18.92 0.37
N GLY A 147 -2.97 18.23 1.40
CA GLY A 147 -3.75 17.00 1.22
C GLY A 147 -2.94 15.73 0.98
N ILE A 148 -1.62 15.78 1.01
CA ILE A 148 -0.79 14.59 0.84
C ILE A 148 0.43 14.63 1.75
N SER A 149 0.80 13.47 2.30
CA SER A 149 2.09 13.23 2.93
C SER A 149 2.63 11.85 2.56
N PHE A 150 3.94 11.68 2.67
CA PHE A 150 4.60 10.39 2.50
C PHE A 150 5.19 9.92 3.82
N LEU A 151 4.80 8.71 4.24
CA LEU A 151 5.27 8.08 5.47
C LEU A 151 6.23 6.94 5.09
N PHE A 152 7.53 7.23 5.21
CA PHE A 152 8.56 6.29 4.81
C PHE A 152 8.69 5.14 5.81
N ALA A 153 8.41 3.91 5.39
CA ALA A 153 8.31 2.74 6.26
C ALA A 153 9.55 2.53 7.16
N GLN A 154 10.76 2.74 6.64
CA GLN A 154 11.98 2.55 7.43
C GLN A 154 12.12 3.57 8.56
N GLN A 155 11.54 4.76 8.41
CA GLN A 155 11.54 5.80 9.44
C GLN A 155 10.53 5.50 10.56
N TYR A 156 9.39 4.90 10.19
CA TYR A 156 8.29 4.65 11.13
C TYR A 156 8.33 3.28 11.79
N HIS A 157 9.00 2.30 11.19
CA HIS A 157 9.08 0.92 11.70
C HIS A 157 10.52 0.50 12.05
N PRO A 158 11.14 1.07 13.10
CA PRO A 158 12.53 0.79 13.45
C PRO A 158 12.78 -0.69 13.81
N GLY A 159 11.77 -1.40 14.31
CA GLY A 159 11.87 -2.82 14.65
C GLY A 159 12.11 -3.75 13.46
N PHE A 160 11.77 -3.31 12.24
CA PHE A 160 12.00 -4.12 11.03
C PHE A 160 13.48 -4.38 10.73
N LYS A 161 14.40 -3.60 11.31
CA LYS A 161 15.85 -3.84 11.22
C LYS A 161 16.25 -5.26 11.64
N TYR A 162 15.52 -5.86 12.57
CA TYR A 162 15.79 -7.22 13.05
C TYR A 162 15.35 -8.31 12.05
N VAL A 163 14.45 -7.97 11.14
CA VAL A 163 13.94 -8.91 10.13
C VAL A 163 14.70 -8.83 8.81
N VAL A 164 15.29 -7.69 8.51
CA VAL A 164 15.99 -7.45 7.22
C VAL A 164 17.06 -8.50 6.92
N PRO A 165 17.99 -8.84 7.84
CA PRO A 165 19.01 -9.86 7.57
C PRO A 165 18.41 -11.24 7.27
N VAL A 166 17.35 -11.62 8.00
CA VAL A 166 16.66 -12.89 7.81
C VAL A 166 15.99 -12.96 6.43
N ARG A 167 15.27 -11.90 6.02
CA ARG A 167 14.63 -11.83 4.71
C ARG A 167 15.64 -11.89 3.56
N GLN A 168 16.79 -11.23 3.73
CA GLN A 168 17.89 -11.26 2.76
C GLN A 168 18.50 -12.67 2.62
N ALA A 169 18.61 -13.41 3.73
CA ALA A 169 19.12 -14.77 3.75
C ALA A 169 18.10 -15.76 3.15
N LEU A 170 16.83 -15.65 3.51
CA LEU A 170 15.78 -16.56 3.03
C LEU A 170 15.47 -16.42 1.53
N LYS A 171 15.60 -15.24 0.94
CA LYS A 171 15.34 -14.94 -0.48
C LYS A 171 13.99 -15.47 -0.97
N THR A 172 12.99 -15.47 -0.12
CA THR A 172 11.63 -15.93 -0.42
C THR A 172 10.61 -14.99 0.19
N ARG A 173 9.37 -15.02 -0.34
CA ARG A 173 8.25 -14.29 0.26
C ARG A 173 7.89 -14.88 1.61
N THR A 174 7.59 -14.02 2.56
CA THR A 174 7.15 -14.35 3.93
C THR A 174 5.99 -13.44 4.29
N LEU A 175 5.39 -13.62 5.45
CA LEU A 175 4.33 -12.75 5.98
C LEU A 175 4.70 -11.25 5.90
N PHE A 176 5.97 -10.89 6.05
CA PHE A 176 6.41 -9.50 5.91
C PHE A 176 6.20 -8.90 4.51
N ASN A 177 5.98 -9.71 3.48
CA ASN A 177 5.66 -9.21 2.14
C ASN A 177 4.20 -8.75 2.01
N ILE A 178 3.34 -9.20 2.90
CA ILE A 178 1.92 -8.85 2.91
C ILE A 178 1.55 -7.86 4.03
N LEU A 179 2.46 -7.54 4.96
CA LEU A 179 2.18 -6.61 6.05
C LEU A 179 2.19 -5.14 5.62
N GLY A 180 3.03 -4.76 4.65
CA GLY A 180 3.27 -3.36 4.29
C GLY A 180 2.02 -2.50 4.16
N PRO A 181 1.01 -2.92 3.38
CA PRO A 181 -0.23 -2.17 3.21
C PRO A 181 -1.09 -2.03 4.48
N LEU A 182 -0.92 -2.91 5.45
CA LEU A 182 -1.74 -2.99 6.66
C LEU A 182 -1.17 -2.25 7.88
N ILE A 183 0.05 -1.71 7.76
CA ILE A 183 0.80 -1.17 8.90
C ILE A 183 1.10 0.33 8.79
N ASN A 184 0.30 1.08 8.03
CA ASN A 184 0.45 2.53 7.94
C ASN A 184 0.41 3.18 9.33
N PRO A 185 1.46 3.91 9.75
CA PRO A 185 1.55 4.49 11.09
C PRO A 185 0.47 5.55 11.38
N ALA A 186 -0.11 6.18 10.34
CA ALA A 186 -1.22 7.11 10.49
C ALA A 186 -2.56 6.42 10.80
N ARG A 187 -2.65 5.09 10.63
CA ARG A 187 -3.85 4.27 10.89
C ARG A 187 -5.10 4.77 10.15
N PRO A 188 -5.03 4.95 8.82
CA PRO A 188 -6.19 5.34 8.05
C PRO A 188 -7.31 4.31 8.19
N LYS A 189 -8.55 4.77 8.35
CA LYS A 189 -9.74 3.92 8.35
C LYS A 189 -10.29 3.66 6.94
N ARG A 190 -9.68 4.29 5.94
CA ARG A 190 -10.02 4.20 4.52
C ARG A 190 -8.77 3.87 3.73
N GLN A 191 -8.82 2.80 2.92
CA GLN A 191 -7.64 2.37 2.15
C GLN A 191 -8.03 1.76 0.80
N LEU A 192 -7.22 2.04 -0.22
CA LEU A 192 -7.19 1.25 -1.45
C LEU A 192 -5.94 0.37 -1.41
N LEU A 193 -6.15 -0.94 -1.30
CA LEU A 193 -5.10 -1.93 -1.10
C LEU A 193 -4.96 -2.84 -2.31
N GLY A 194 -3.77 -2.87 -2.91
CA GLY A 194 -3.45 -3.79 -3.98
C GLY A 194 -2.75 -5.06 -3.47
N VAL A 195 -3.10 -6.22 -4.03
CA VAL A 195 -2.47 -7.49 -3.69
C VAL A 195 -1.93 -8.19 -4.93
N TYR A 196 -0.70 -8.73 -4.85
CA TYR A 196 -0.04 -9.38 -5.99
C TYR A 196 -0.67 -10.73 -6.39
N SER A 197 -1.51 -11.29 -5.55
CA SER A 197 -2.15 -12.61 -5.76
C SER A 197 -3.61 -12.56 -5.33
N PRO A 198 -4.55 -13.17 -6.09
CA PRO A 198 -5.97 -13.14 -5.78
C PRO A 198 -6.31 -13.85 -4.47
N GLU A 199 -5.51 -14.84 -4.04
CA GLU A 199 -5.70 -15.56 -2.77
C GLU A 199 -5.57 -14.64 -1.55
N LEU A 200 -4.87 -13.51 -1.69
CA LEU A 200 -4.70 -12.54 -0.61
C LEU A 200 -5.92 -11.64 -0.41
N ILE A 201 -6.83 -11.56 -1.37
CA ILE A 201 -8.00 -10.66 -1.28
C ILE A 201 -8.84 -10.98 -0.04
N ASP A 202 -9.16 -12.25 0.19
CA ASP A 202 -9.99 -12.66 1.34
C ASP A 202 -9.26 -12.46 2.68
N ILE A 203 -7.95 -12.74 2.71
CA ILE A 203 -7.14 -12.51 3.91
C ILE A 203 -7.16 -11.01 4.26
N TYR A 204 -6.93 -10.14 3.29
CA TYR A 204 -6.94 -8.69 3.49
C TYR A 204 -8.32 -8.18 3.89
N ALA A 205 -9.39 -8.60 3.19
CA ALA A 205 -10.75 -8.16 3.48
C ALA A 205 -11.18 -8.50 4.92
N LYS A 206 -10.93 -9.73 5.35
CA LYS A 206 -11.23 -10.17 6.72
C LYS A 206 -10.33 -9.50 7.76
N THR A 207 -9.05 -9.30 7.44
CA THR A 207 -8.11 -8.59 8.33
C THR A 207 -8.55 -7.14 8.56
N VAL A 208 -8.84 -6.36 7.51
CA VAL A 208 -9.25 -4.96 7.67
C VAL A 208 -10.62 -4.84 8.34
N ALA A 209 -11.53 -5.79 8.10
CA ALA A 209 -12.81 -5.85 8.81
C ALA A 209 -12.61 -6.03 10.33
N GLN A 210 -11.74 -6.96 10.75
CA GLN A 210 -11.40 -7.18 12.17
C GLN A 210 -10.64 -6.00 12.78
N LEU A 211 -9.82 -5.28 12.00
CA LEU A 211 -9.12 -4.05 12.44
C LEU A 211 -10.04 -2.83 12.53
N GLY A 212 -11.33 -2.97 12.17
CA GLY A 212 -12.34 -1.93 12.28
C GLY A 212 -12.12 -0.78 11.28
N HIS A 213 -11.77 -1.10 10.03
CA HIS A 213 -11.76 -0.13 8.96
C HIS A 213 -13.19 0.29 8.59
N GLU A 214 -13.35 1.57 8.26
CA GLU A 214 -14.65 2.13 7.84
C GLU A 214 -14.95 1.76 6.38
N HIS A 215 -13.97 1.94 5.50
CA HIS A 215 -14.12 1.66 4.09
C HIS A 215 -12.78 1.29 3.46
N THR A 216 -12.65 0.07 2.99
CA THR A 216 -11.43 -0.40 2.31
C THR A 216 -11.81 -1.15 1.04
N ILE A 217 -11.09 -0.85 -0.04
CA ILE A 217 -11.21 -1.56 -1.31
C ILE A 217 -9.91 -2.32 -1.54
N ILE A 218 -10.00 -3.64 -1.68
CA ILE A 218 -8.86 -4.53 -1.97
C ILE A 218 -8.98 -4.95 -3.43
N VAL A 219 -7.89 -4.84 -4.19
CA VAL A 219 -7.88 -5.11 -5.63
C VAL A 219 -6.75 -6.07 -6.03
N HIS A 220 -7.05 -6.92 -7.03
CA HIS A 220 -6.07 -7.67 -7.80
C HIS A 220 -6.42 -7.55 -9.28
N GLY A 221 -5.60 -6.87 -10.05
CA GLY A 221 -5.88 -6.54 -11.45
C GLY A 221 -5.13 -7.42 -12.45
N SER A 222 -5.63 -8.63 -12.73
CA SER A 222 -5.06 -9.51 -13.77
C SER A 222 -3.52 -9.66 -13.68
N GLY A 223 -3.01 -9.93 -12.49
CA GLY A 223 -1.58 -10.08 -12.20
C GLY A 223 -0.89 -8.85 -11.61
N LEU A 224 -1.59 -7.73 -11.47
CA LEU A 224 -1.11 -6.51 -10.82
C LEU A 224 -1.68 -6.37 -9.41
N ASP A 225 -0.93 -5.74 -8.52
CA ASP A 225 -1.43 -5.21 -7.25
C ASP A 225 -2.04 -3.80 -7.38
N GLU A 226 -2.75 -3.57 -8.51
CA GLU A 226 -3.38 -2.31 -8.93
C GLU A 226 -4.68 -2.62 -9.71
N VAL A 227 -5.49 -1.60 -10.00
CA VAL A 227 -6.59 -1.71 -10.95
C VAL A 227 -6.05 -1.83 -12.38
N ALA A 228 -6.42 -2.90 -13.08
CA ALA A 228 -5.85 -3.25 -14.37
C ALA A 228 -6.50 -2.50 -15.54
N ILE A 229 -5.67 -1.91 -16.43
CA ILE A 229 -6.16 -1.40 -17.73
C ILE A 229 -6.23 -2.48 -18.82
N HIS A 230 -5.61 -3.64 -18.57
CA HIS A 230 -5.43 -4.71 -19.55
C HIS A 230 -6.38 -5.90 -19.35
N GLY A 231 -7.20 -5.86 -18.31
CA GLY A 231 -8.10 -6.97 -18.00
C GLY A 231 -9.02 -6.69 -16.81
N ALA A 232 -9.59 -7.74 -16.29
CA ALA A 232 -10.45 -7.68 -15.12
C ALA A 232 -9.67 -7.40 -13.84
N THR A 233 -10.31 -6.71 -12.91
CA THR A 233 -9.82 -6.48 -11.54
C THR A 233 -10.79 -7.14 -10.58
N GLU A 234 -10.31 -8.12 -9.82
CA GLU A 234 -11.06 -8.69 -8.71
C GLU A 234 -11.03 -7.73 -7.53
N VAL A 235 -12.19 -7.54 -6.91
CA VAL A 235 -12.39 -6.57 -5.83
C VAL A 235 -13.05 -7.23 -4.63
N ALA A 236 -12.54 -6.92 -3.44
CA ALA A 236 -13.30 -7.03 -2.19
C ALA A 236 -13.45 -5.63 -1.60
N GLU A 237 -14.66 -5.19 -1.42
CA GLU A 237 -14.99 -3.93 -0.76
C GLU A 237 -15.49 -4.20 0.64
N VAL A 238 -14.87 -3.57 1.62
CA VAL A 238 -15.21 -3.69 3.04
C VAL A 238 -15.77 -2.37 3.52
N ARG A 239 -17.02 -2.37 4.00
CA ARG A 239 -17.68 -1.20 4.58
C ARG A 239 -18.21 -1.56 5.98
N ASN A 240 -17.63 -0.96 7.01
CA ASN A 240 -18.02 -1.17 8.41
C ASN A 240 -18.14 -2.67 8.79
N GLY A 241 -17.19 -3.47 8.29
CA GLY A 241 -17.11 -4.92 8.55
C GLY A 241 -17.87 -5.80 7.57
N GLU A 242 -18.77 -5.25 6.74
CA GLU A 242 -19.43 -6.00 5.66
C GLU A 242 -18.48 -6.12 4.45
N ILE A 243 -18.42 -7.30 3.86
CA ILE A 243 -17.52 -7.62 2.73
C ILE A 243 -18.38 -7.95 1.50
N GLU A 244 -18.18 -7.17 0.43
CA GLU A 244 -18.76 -7.42 -0.88
C GLU A 244 -17.67 -7.82 -1.87
N ARG A 245 -17.95 -8.79 -2.76
CA ARG A 245 -17.03 -9.24 -3.82
C ARG A 245 -17.64 -8.93 -5.18
N TYR A 246 -16.86 -8.31 -6.04
CA TYR A 246 -17.25 -8.04 -7.42
C TYR A 246 -16.01 -7.94 -8.33
N THR A 247 -16.27 -7.79 -9.62
CA THR A 247 -15.21 -7.61 -10.63
C THR A 247 -15.44 -6.30 -11.36
N LEU A 248 -14.35 -5.58 -11.62
CA LEU A 248 -14.34 -4.38 -12.45
C LEU A 248 -13.55 -4.63 -13.72
N ILE A 249 -13.94 -3.96 -14.79
CA ILE A 249 -13.23 -3.93 -16.08
C ILE A 249 -12.98 -2.46 -16.50
N PRO A 250 -12.05 -2.18 -17.39
CA PRO A 250 -11.77 -0.80 -17.81
C PRO A 250 -13.01 -0.04 -18.33
N GLN A 251 -13.99 -0.74 -18.90
CA GLN A 251 -15.22 -0.17 -19.41
C GLN A 251 -16.12 0.43 -18.31
N ASP A 252 -16.05 -0.08 -17.09
CA ASP A 252 -16.79 0.46 -15.93
C ASP A 252 -16.32 1.87 -15.58
N PHE A 253 -15.07 2.19 -15.92
CA PHE A 253 -14.48 3.54 -15.77
C PHE A 253 -14.64 4.39 -17.07
N GLY A 254 -15.26 3.84 -18.11
CA GLY A 254 -15.41 4.51 -19.40
C GLY A 254 -14.21 4.36 -20.36
N PHE A 255 -13.30 3.43 -20.10
CA PHE A 255 -12.07 3.23 -20.87
C PHE A 255 -12.11 1.94 -21.69
N GLN A 256 -11.30 1.88 -22.74
CA GLN A 256 -11.04 0.67 -23.50
C GLN A 256 -9.86 -0.09 -22.88
N VAL A 257 -9.87 -1.40 -23.03
CA VAL A 257 -8.73 -2.26 -22.65
C VAL A 257 -7.46 -1.82 -23.40
N LYS A 258 -6.35 -1.75 -22.70
CA LYS A 258 -5.03 -1.40 -23.22
C LYS A 258 -4.02 -2.49 -22.84
N PRO A 259 -2.98 -2.73 -23.64
CA PRO A 259 -1.98 -3.74 -23.32
C PRO A 259 -1.16 -3.36 -22.06
N LEU A 260 -0.82 -4.35 -21.25
CA LEU A 260 -0.01 -4.16 -20.02
C LEU A 260 1.33 -3.48 -20.32
N GLU A 261 1.95 -3.83 -21.44
CA GLU A 261 3.25 -3.30 -21.87
C GLU A 261 3.25 -1.78 -22.02
N SER A 262 2.07 -1.16 -22.23
CA SER A 262 1.93 0.30 -22.32
C SER A 262 2.23 1.00 -21.00
N LEU A 263 2.13 0.27 -19.85
CA LEU A 263 2.41 0.78 -18.51
C LEU A 263 3.86 0.57 -18.06
N ARG A 264 4.72 0.02 -18.92
CA ARG A 264 6.09 -0.31 -18.54
C ARG A 264 6.82 0.91 -18.00
N GLY A 265 7.31 0.78 -16.77
CA GLY A 265 8.18 1.74 -16.11
C GLY A 265 9.67 1.48 -16.39
N GLY A 266 10.52 2.22 -15.71
CA GLY A 266 11.96 2.15 -15.85
C GLY A 266 12.68 2.35 -14.51
N GLU A 267 13.92 2.79 -14.59
CA GLU A 267 14.70 3.20 -13.43
C GLU A 267 14.07 4.47 -12.78
N PRO A 268 14.42 4.81 -11.53
CA PRO A 268 13.79 5.93 -10.81
C PRO A 268 13.73 7.24 -11.58
N THR A 269 14.81 7.60 -12.28
CA THR A 269 14.87 8.83 -13.08
C THR A 269 13.93 8.78 -14.29
N GLU A 270 13.85 7.64 -14.97
CA GLU A 270 12.94 7.45 -16.11
C GLU A 270 11.48 7.52 -15.66
N ASN A 271 11.15 6.84 -14.55
CA ASN A 271 9.82 6.91 -13.96
C ASN A 271 9.47 8.34 -13.54
N ALA A 272 10.41 9.06 -12.91
CA ALA A 272 10.20 10.46 -12.52
C ALA A 272 9.88 11.35 -13.73
N GLN A 273 10.56 11.15 -14.86
CA GLN A 273 10.26 11.89 -16.10
C GLN A 273 8.86 11.58 -16.64
N MET A 274 8.49 10.29 -16.70
CA MET A 274 7.17 9.86 -17.16
C MET A 274 6.05 10.40 -16.25
N ILE A 275 6.24 10.31 -14.94
CA ILE A 275 5.26 10.80 -13.96
C ILE A 275 5.17 12.32 -13.97
N THR A 276 6.30 13.04 -14.08
CA THR A 276 6.28 14.50 -14.23
C THR A 276 5.47 14.93 -15.44
N ALA A 277 5.67 14.28 -16.60
CA ALA A 277 4.89 14.55 -17.79
C ALA A 277 3.39 14.28 -17.58
N LEU A 278 3.04 13.17 -16.91
CA LEU A 278 1.66 12.85 -16.54
C LEU A 278 1.04 13.93 -15.65
N LEU A 279 1.70 14.31 -14.57
CA LEU A 279 1.19 15.30 -13.62
C LEU A 279 1.04 16.70 -14.26
N GLN A 280 1.81 17.00 -15.32
CA GLN A 280 1.70 18.22 -16.13
C GLN A 280 0.62 18.14 -17.23
N GLY A 281 -0.16 17.05 -17.32
CA GLY A 281 -1.14 16.83 -18.36
C GLY A 281 -0.55 16.44 -19.73
N LYS A 282 0.72 16.05 -19.78
CA LYS A 282 1.48 15.67 -20.99
C LYS A 282 1.83 14.18 -21.04
N GLY A 283 1.25 13.38 -20.14
CA GLY A 283 1.50 11.94 -20.04
C GLY A 283 0.88 11.15 -21.19
N LYS A 284 1.33 9.90 -21.35
CA LYS A 284 0.68 8.96 -22.28
C LYS A 284 -0.75 8.66 -21.84
N ALA A 285 -1.66 8.46 -22.79
CA ALA A 285 -3.05 8.18 -22.50
C ALA A 285 -3.24 6.94 -21.60
N GLU A 286 -2.46 5.89 -21.82
CA GLU A 286 -2.51 4.65 -21.03
C GLU A 286 -2.08 4.87 -19.58
N HIS A 287 -1.04 5.68 -19.34
CA HIS A 287 -0.59 6.07 -18.00
C HIS A 287 -1.68 6.89 -17.29
N ASN A 288 -2.27 7.88 -17.98
CA ASN A 288 -3.35 8.70 -17.44
C ASN A 288 -4.56 7.83 -17.08
N GLN A 289 -4.93 6.86 -17.92
CA GLN A 289 -6.05 5.94 -17.66
C GLN A 289 -5.79 5.05 -16.44
N ALA A 290 -4.60 4.44 -16.34
CA ALA A 290 -4.26 3.60 -15.19
C ALA A 290 -4.33 4.39 -13.87
N VAL A 291 -3.77 5.60 -13.86
CA VAL A 291 -3.83 6.49 -12.69
C VAL A 291 -5.27 6.93 -12.41
N ALA A 292 -6.05 7.24 -13.46
CA ALA A 292 -7.44 7.66 -13.29
C ALA A 292 -8.31 6.56 -12.70
N MET A 293 -8.16 5.30 -13.12
CA MET A 293 -8.91 4.17 -12.57
C MET A 293 -8.59 3.93 -11.09
N ASN A 294 -7.32 3.92 -10.72
CA ASN A 294 -6.92 3.75 -9.33
C ASN A 294 -7.34 4.95 -8.46
N THR A 295 -7.20 6.17 -8.96
CA THR A 295 -7.66 7.38 -8.26
C THR A 295 -9.18 7.40 -8.13
N ALA A 296 -9.94 6.94 -9.11
CA ALA A 296 -11.40 6.87 -9.05
C ALA A 296 -11.90 5.99 -7.91
N LEU A 297 -11.26 4.83 -7.68
CA LEU A 297 -11.58 3.99 -6.51
C LEU A 297 -11.13 4.64 -5.19
N LEU A 298 -10.03 5.38 -5.20
CA LEU A 298 -9.61 6.13 -4.01
C LEU A 298 -10.62 7.23 -3.65
N LEU A 299 -11.16 7.95 -4.64
CA LEU A 299 -12.22 8.94 -4.43
C LEU A 299 -13.54 8.32 -3.95
N LYS A 300 -13.86 7.07 -4.37
CA LYS A 300 -15.00 6.31 -3.87
C LYS A 300 -14.94 6.12 -2.34
N LEU A 301 -13.75 6.00 -1.76
CA LEU A 301 -13.57 5.92 -0.31
C LEU A 301 -14.05 7.18 0.43
N PHE A 302 -14.19 8.31 -0.27
CA PHE A 302 -14.69 9.58 0.26
C PHE A 302 -16.17 9.83 -0.08
N GLY A 303 -16.90 8.78 -0.54
CA GLY A 303 -18.34 8.86 -0.83
C GLY A 303 -18.69 9.25 -2.26
N GLN A 304 -17.72 9.34 -3.17
CA GLN A 304 -17.97 9.57 -4.60
C GLN A 304 -18.21 8.22 -5.29
N GLU A 305 -19.44 7.73 -5.27
CA GLU A 305 -19.77 6.35 -5.65
C GLU A 305 -19.65 6.07 -7.17
N ASP A 306 -19.84 7.07 -8.03
CA ASP A 306 -19.76 6.91 -9.50
C ASP A 306 -18.30 6.89 -9.98
N ILE A 307 -17.73 5.69 -10.09
CA ILE A 307 -16.32 5.50 -10.49
C ILE A 307 -16.02 5.98 -11.90
N LYS A 308 -17.01 5.97 -12.82
CA LYS A 308 -16.86 6.48 -14.18
C LYS A 308 -16.76 8.01 -14.18
N GLN A 309 -17.63 8.67 -13.43
CA GLN A 309 -17.57 10.11 -13.26
C GLN A 309 -16.27 10.53 -12.55
N ASN A 310 -15.85 9.78 -11.52
CA ASN A 310 -14.59 10.01 -10.83
C ASN A 310 -13.39 9.91 -11.78
N ALA A 311 -13.35 8.86 -12.63
CA ALA A 311 -12.27 8.69 -13.60
C ALA A 311 -12.19 9.85 -14.61
N GLN A 312 -13.33 10.35 -15.09
CA GLN A 312 -13.36 11.51 -15.96
C GLN A 312 -12.90 12.78 -15.24
N GLN A 313 -13.37 13.03 -14.01
CA GLN A 313 -12.92 14.15 -13.19
C GLN A 313 -11.41 14.13 -12.98
N VAL A 314 -10.84 12.95 -12.72
CA VAL A 314 -9.40 12.77 -12.55
C VAL A 314 -8.63 13.14 -13.83
N LEU A 315 -9.10 12.68 -15.00
CA LEU A 315 -8.49 13.07 -16.27
C LEU A 315 -8.52 14.58 -16.50
N ASP A 316 -9.63 15.25 -16.18
CA ASP A 316 -9.77 16.68 -16.29
C ASP A 316 -8.79 17.44 -15.38
N VAL A 317 -8.60 16.95 -14.15
CA VAL A 317 -7.63 17.50 -13.19
C VAL A 317 -6.18 17.29 -13.66
N ILE A 318 -5.87 16.13 -14.27
CA ILE A 318 -4.55 15.84 -14.85
C ILE A 318 -4.27 16.80 -16.00
N VAL A 319 -5.21 16.97 -16.94
CA VAL A 319 -5.06 17.87 -18.10
C VAL A 319 -4.82 19.31 -17.68
N GLN A 320 -5.40 19.75 -16.56
CA GLN A 320 -5.19 21.09 -16.00
C GLN A 320 -3.80 21.27 -15.35
N GLY A 321 -3.02 20.21 -15.18
CA GLY A 321 -1.70 20.26 -14.50
C GLY A 321 -1.75 20.47 -12.98
N LYS A 322 -2.92 20.48 -12.37
CA LYS A 322 -3.07 20.63 -10.90
C LYS A 322 -2.26 19.62 -10.07
N PRO A 323 -2.13 18.34 -10.47
CA PRO A 323 -1.33 17.40 -9.72
C PRO A 323 0.16 17.77 -9.68
N PHE A 324 0.67 18.46 -10.71
CA PHE A 324 2.05 18.95 -10.72
C PHE A 324 2.25 20.08 -9.69
N GLU A 325 1.28 20.98 -9.56
CA GLU A 325 1.31 22.01 -8.50
C GLU A 325 1.30 21.38 -7.10
N THR A 326 0.52 20.30 -6.91
CA THR A 326 0.49 19.54 -5.64
C THR A 326 1.85 18.92 -5.36
N LEU A 327 2.50 18.30 -6.37
CA LEU A 327 3.85 17.77 -6.23
C LEU A 327 4.85 18.87 -5.88
N GLN A 328 4.82 20.02 -6.56
CA GLN A 328 5.73 21.14 -6.27
C GLN A 328 5.61 21.59 -4.81
N LYS A 329 4.39 21.78 -4.31
CA LYS A 329 4.16 22.11 -2.90
C LYS A 329 4.70 21.02 -1.95
N LEU A 330 4.59 19.74 -2.32
CA LEU A 330 5.11 18.64 -1.50
C LEU A 330 6.65 18.66 -1.42
N THR A 331 7.34 19.16 -2.44
CA THR A 331 8.80 19.29 -2.42
C THR A 331 9.32 20.42 -1.51
N GLU A 332 8.43 21.29 -1.02
CA GLU A 332 8.77 22.41 -0.13
C GLU A 332 8.82 21.99 1.36
N TYR A 333 8.34 20.78 1.71
CA TYR A 333 8.37 20.23 3.06
C TYR A 333 9.64 19.41 3.32
#